data_b2c9fb8dc4e2f05cc9d326c30d3f27a8
#
_entry.id   b2c9fb8dc4e2f05cc9d326c30d3f27a8
#
_cell.length_a   1.000
_cell.length_b   1.000
_cell.length_c   1.000
_cell.angle_alpha   90.00
_cell.angle_beta   90.00
_cell.angle_gamma   90.00
#
_symmetry.space_group_name_H-M   'P 1'
#
loop_
_entity.id
_entity.type
_entity.pdbx_description
1 polymer ?
#
loop_
_entity_poly.entity_id
_entity_poly.type
_entity_poly.pdbx_seq_one_letter_code
_entity_poly.pdbx_strand_id
1 'polypeptide(L)'
;MKHIFLSALAMMLFTMYGTATAQDVALKTNLLGWATTSLNAGVEIGISEKQTAQLFATINPWEFSRDRKARFWNVEPEYRWWTCQRFGGSFFGLHALAGEYNIKNVDLPFGTLPKTKRGRHYEGWYIGAGVTYGYQWLMSRHWNMEASIGVGYAYSPYKLYGRCARCLDKDHRNYVGPTKAALSMIYIF
;
A
#
# COMPACT_ATOMS: atom_id res chain seq x y z
N MET A 1 16.24 16.91 -13.24
CA MET A 1 15.15 16.79 -12.24
C MET A 1 15.12 15.44 -11.52
N LYS A 2 15.30 14.29 -12.19
CA LYS A 2 15.30 12.95 -11.54
C LYS A 2 16.38 12.77 -10.45
N HIS A 3 17.58 13.34 -10.64
CA HIS A 3 18.68 13.21 -9.65
C HIS A 3 18.50 14.10 -8.44
N ILE A 4 17.79 15.23 -8.55
CA ILE A 4 17.50 16.15 -7.44
C ILE A 4 16.47 15.51 -6.49
N PHE A 5 15.48 14.77 -7.01
CA PHE A 5 14.51 14.04 -6.19
C PHE A 5 15.16 12.87 -5.44
N LEU A 6 16.10 12.16 -6.07
CA LEU A 6 16.80 11.04 -5.44
C LEU A 6 17.74 11.53 -4.32
N SER A 7 18.44 12.65 -4.55
CA SER A 7 19.31 13.25 -3.54
C SER A 7 18.52 13.88 -2.37
N ALA A 8 17.37 14.51 -2.64
CA ALA A 8 16.49 15.03 -1.61
C ALA A 8 15.88 13.91 -0.75
N LEU A 9 15.48 12.78 -1.35
CA LEU A 9 14.98 11.60 -0.65
C LEU A 9 16.09 10.95 0.18
N ALA A 10 17.30 10.83 -0.35
CA ALA A 10 18.47 10.34 0.38
C ALA A 10 18.87 11.27 1.54
N MET A 11 18.80 12.57 1.34
CA MET A 11 19.11 13.57 2.37
C MET A 11 18.06 13.58 3.48
N MET A 12 16.77 13.35 3.15
CA MET A 12 15.68 13.22 4.12
C MET A 12 15.82 11.95 4.97
N LEU A 13 16.34 10.87 4.41
CA LEU A 13 16.66 9.65 5.14
C LEU A 13 17.88 9.82 6.05
N PHE A 14 18.85 10.67 5.69
CA PHE A 14 20.05 10.93 6.49
C PHE A 14 19.82 11.91 7.66
N THR A 15 18.84 12.80 7.59
CA THR A 15 18.53 13.76 8.68
C THR A 15 17.75 13.13 9.84
N MET A 16 17.30 11.90 9.74
CA MET A 16 16.64 11.15 10.82
C MET A 16 17.61 10.46 11.80
N TYR A 17 18.91 10.73 11.74
CA TYR A 17 19.89 10.27 12.73
C TYR A 17 19.85 11.11 14.03
N GLY A 18 18.66 11.33 14.58
CA GLY A 18 18.50 11.85 15.93
C GLY A 18 18.11 10.68 16.85
N THR A 19 19.01 10.22 17.67
CA THR A 19 18.80 9.36 18.87
C THR A 19 17.60 8.39 18.84
N ALA A 20 17.34 7.75 17.69
CA ALA A 20 16.43 6.62 17.65
C ALA A 20 17.13 5.45 18.34
N THR A 21 16.62 5.02 19.47
CA THR A 21 16.98 3.72 20.02
C THR A 21 16.63 2.66 18.97
N ALA A 22 17.49 1.65 18.79
CA ALA A 22 17.34 0.64 17.73
C ALA A 22 15.97 -0.08 17.71
N GLN A 23 15.18 0.03 18.78
CA GLN A 23 13.83 -0.53 18.92
C GLN A 23 12.70 0.36 18.35
N ASP A 24 13.04 1.43 17.64
CA ASP A 24 12.07 2.40 17.13
C ASP A 24 11.76 2.23 15.65
N VAL A 25 12.42 1.29 14.97
CA VAL A 25 12.27 1.06 13.53
C VAL A 25 11.88 -0.40 13.26
N ALA A 26 10.88 -0.60 12.42
CA ALA A 26 10.46 -1.91 11.97
C ALA A 26 10.37 -1.97 10.44
N LEU A 27 10.82 -3.09 9.86
CA LEU A 27 10.58 -3.44 8.46
C LEU A 27 9.41 -4.40 8.36
N LYS A 28 8.58 -4.22 7.36
CA LYS A 28 7.37 -5.02 7.14
C LYS A 28 7.27 -5.53 5.72
N THR A 29 6.66 -6.70 5.59
CA THR A 29 6.21 -7.22 4.30
C THR A 29 4.84 -7.87 4.45
N ASN A 30 3.95 -7.69 3.46
CA ASN A 30 2.60 -8.24 3.45
C ASN A 30 2.58 -9.58 2.69
N LEU A 31 2.28 -10.66 3.39
CA LEU A 31 2.22 -12.02 2.83
C LEU A 31 1.08 -12.19 1.82
N LEU A 32 -0.05 -11.47 2.00
CA LEU A 32 -1.13 -11.50 1.02
C LEU A 32 -0.70 -10.86 -0.32
N GLY A 33 0.17 -9.84 -0.27
CA GLY A 33 0.79 -9.27 -1.46
C GLY A 33 1.66 -10.29 -2.19
N TRP A 34 2.46 -11.06 -1.48
CA TRP A 34 3.26 -12.15 -2.07
C TRP A 34 2.40 -13.25 -2.68
N ALA A 35 1.29 -13.60 -2.04
CA ALA A 35 0.33 -14.58 -2.60
C ALA A 35 -0.27 -14.11 -3.95
N THR A 36 -0.33 -12.79 -4.18
CA THR A 36 -0.73 -12.19 -5.47
C THR A 36 0.46 -11.79 -6.34
N THR A 37 1.65 -12.31 -6.05
CA THR A 37 2.91 -12.02 -6.78
C THR A 37 3.31 -10.53 -6.78
N SER A 38 2.80 -9.74 -5.84
CA SER A 38 3.13 -8.32 -5.72
C SER A 38 4.31 -8.12 -4.75
N LEU A 39 5.39 -7.53 -5.22
CA LEU A 39 6.51 -7.13 -4.38
C LEU A 39 6.07 -5.98 -3.48
N ASN A 40 6.35 -6.08 -2.20
CA ASN A 40 5.92 -5.08 -1.25
C ASN A 40 6.88 -5.01 -0.05
N ALA A 41 7.03 -3.80 0.46
CA ALA A 41 7.80 -3.53 1.67
C ALA A 41 7.27 -2.28 2.36
N GLY A 42 7.46 -2.21 3.66
CA GLY A 42 7.10 -1.05 4.46
C GLY A 42 8.11 -0.81 5.57
N VAL A 43 8.21 0.45 5.96
CA VAL A 43 8.99 0.90 7.12
C VAL A 43 8.03 1.54 8.09
N GLU A 44 8.14 1.19 9.36
CA GLU A 44 7.40 1.81 10.45
C GLU A 44 8.37 2.35 11.49
N ILE A 45 8.13 3.57 11.93
CA ILE A 45 8.96 4.26 12.94
C ILE A 45 8.11 4.61 14.17
N GLY A 46 8.68 4.42 15.35
CA GLY A 46 8.11 4.88 16.61
C GLY A 46 8.21 6.40 16.70
N ILE A 47 7.09 7.08 16.96
CA ILE A 47 7.03 8.53 17.21
C ILE A 47 6.96 8.79 18.71
N SER A 48 6.20 7.97 19.42
CA SER A 48 6.05 8.00 20.86
C SER A 48 5.80 6.60 21.42
N GLU A 49 5.58 6.48 22.72
CA GLU A 49 5.31 5.19 23.38
C GLU A 49 4.09 4.44 22.81
N LYS A 50 3.13 5.18 22.25
CA LYS A 50 1.88 4.64 21.72
C LYS A 50 1.55 5.08 20.29
N GLN A 51 2.51 5.66 19.57
CA GLN A 51 2.27 6.19 18.24
C GLN A 51 3.40 5.80 17.30
N THR A 52 3.02 5.38 16.10
CA THR A 52 3.96 5.06 15.04
C THR A 52 3.49 5.66 13.71
N ALA A 53 4.44 5.92 12.82
CA ALA A 53 4.16 6.24 11.43
C ALA A 53 4.74 5.15 10.53
N GLN A 54 3.97 4.75 9.54
CA GLN A 54 4.35 3.75 8.56
C GLN A 54 4.29 4.34 7.15
N LEU A 55 5.23 3.92 6.32
CA LEU A 55 5.16 4.08 4.87
C LEU A 55 5.27 2.70 4.24
N PHE A 56 4.26 2.30 3.49
CA PHE A 56 4.21 1.02 2.81
C PHE A 56 4.15 1.23 1.30
N ALA A 57 4.89 0.45 0.54
CA ALA A 57 4.90 0.48 -0.92
C ALA A 57 4.68 -0.91 -1.50
N THR A 58 3.90 -0.98 -2.56
CA THR A 58 3.65 -2.21 -3.31
C THR A 58 3.84 -1.95 -4.79
N ILE A 59 4.46 -2.90 -5.48
CA ILE A 59 4.64 -2.87 -6.93
C ILE A 59 4.34 -4.24 -7.52
N ASN A 60 3.57 -4.26 -8.58
CA ASN A 60 3.34 -5.45 -9.39
C ASN A 60 3.76 -5.16 -10.83
N PRO A 61 4.97 -5.56 -11.24
CA PRO A 61 5.49 -5.29 -12.58
C PRO A 61 5.07 -6.33 -13.62
N TRP A 62 4.37 -7.40 -13.24
CA TRP A 62 4.20 -8.58 -14.06
C TRP A 62 3.15 -8.45 -15.16
N GLU A 63 3.47 -9.01 -16.30
CA GLU A 63 2.56 -9.26 -17.40
C GLU A 63 2.39 -10.78 -17.54
N PHE A 64 1.25 -11.32 -17.13
CA PHE A 64 1.04 -12.78 -17.06
C PHE A 64 0.81 -13.45 -18.41
N SER A 65 0.43 -12.69 -19.46
CA SER A 65 0.21 -13.18 -20.83
C SER A 65 -0.06 -12.00 -21.77
N ARG A 66 0.01 -12.23 -23.10
CA ARG A 66 -0.36 -11.21 -24.10
C ARG A 66 -1.75 -10.61 -23.90
N ASP A 67 -2.61 -11.30 -23.15
CA ASP A 67 -4.01 -10.91 -22.95
C ASP A 67 -4.36 -10.57 -21.50
N ARG A 68 -3.44 -10.76 -20.53
CA ARG A 68 -3.62 -10.43 -19.12
C ARG A 68 -2.47 -9.56 -18.64
N LYS A 69 -2.81 -8.31 -18.26
CA LYS A 69 -1.85 -7.35 -17.73
C LYS A 69 -2.38 -6.80 -16.41
N ALA A 70 -1.56 -6.85 -15.37
CA ALA A 70 -1.89 -6.32 -14.05
C ALA A 70 -0.67 -5.57 -13.50
N ARG A 71 -0.34 -4.44 -14.11
CA ARG A 71 0.73 -3.58 -13.62
C ARG A 71 0.13 -2.50 -12.74
N PHE A 72 0.62 -2.42 -11.52
CA PHE A 72 0.25 -1.34 -10.61
C PHE A 72 1.37 -1.05 -9.61
N TRP A 73 1.37 0.12 -9.09
CA TRP A 73 2.12 0.48 -7.90
C TRP A 73 1.23 1.30 -6.97
N ASN A 74 1.49 1.20 -5.68
CA ASN A 74 0.86 2.06 -4.69
C ASN A 74 1.81 2.40 -3.56
N VAL A 75 1.51 3.53 -2.92
CA VAL A 75 2.15 3.98 -1.69
C VAL A 75 1.06 4.28 -0.68
N GLU A 76 1.29 3.84 0.55
CA GLU A 76 0.34 3.93 1.65
C GLU A 76 1.04 4.45 2.91
N PRO A 77 1.06 5.77 3.15
CA PRO A 77 1.39 6.33 4.44
C PRO A 77 0.27 6.06 5.43
N GLU A 78 0.63 5.70 6.67
CA GLU A 78 -0.31 5.44 7.75
C GLU A 78 0.24 5.96 9.07
N TYR A 79 -0.63 6.57 9.86
CA TYR A 79 -0.37 6.96 11.23
C TYR A 79 -1.18 6.07 12.17
N ARG A 80 -0.53 5.54 13.23
CA ARG A 80 -1.09 4.51 14.10
C ARG A 80 -1.08 4.92 15.56
N TRP A 81 -2.17 4.58 16.25
CA TRP A 81 -2.33 4.71 17.69
C TRP A 81 -2.48 3.32 18.31
N TRP A 82 -1.58 2.96 19.20
CA TRP A 82 -1.54 1.69 19.89
C TRP A 82 -2.29 1.75 21.21
N THR A 83 -3.04 0.72 21.53
CA THR A 83 -3.82 0.67 22.78
C THR A 83 -2.93 0.48 24.01
N CYS A 84 -1.91 -0.36 23.91
CA CYS A 84 -0.97 -0.65 25.00
C CYS A 84 0.37 0.04 24.79
N GLN A 85 1.21 -0.52 23.95
CA GLN A 85 2.53 0.00 23.61
C GLN A 85 2.77 -0.14 22.10
N ARG A 86 3.68 0.66 21.54
CA ARG A 86 4.06 0.54 20.13
C ARG A 86 4.56 -0.87 19.80
N PHE A 87 4.27 -1.32 18.60
CA PHE A 87 4.65 -2.63 18.05
C PHE A 87 4.06 -3.84 18.80
N GLY A 88 3.01 -3.68 19.61
CA GLY A 88 2.38 -4.79 20.29
C GLY A 88 0.92 -4.58 20.64
N GLY A 89 0.07 -5.58 20.37
CA GLY A 89 -1.35 -5.55 20.64
C GLY A 89 -2.19 -4.88 19.56
N SER A 90 -3.33 -4.32 19.94
CA SER A 90 -4.27 -3.66 19.04
C SER A 90 -3.84 -2.24 18.71
N PHE A 91 -4.13 -1.82 17.48
CA PHE A 91 -3.94 -0.44 17.05
C PHE A 91 -5.07 0.04 16.14
N PHE A 92 -5.27 1.33 16.13
CA PHE A 92 -6.07 2.05 15.15
C PHE A 92 -5.14 2.88 14.27
N GLY A 93 -5.46 2.98 12.99
CA GLY A 93 -4.66 3.74 12.05
C GLY A 93 -5.51 4.67 11.18
N LEU A 94 -4.90 5.76 10.75
CA LEU A 94 -5.39 6.60 9.68
C LEU A 94 -4.43 6.45 8.52
N HIS A 95 -4.90 5.94 7.39
CA HIS A 95 -4.07 5.75 6.20
C HIS A 95 -4.55 6.60 5.03
N ALA A 96 -3.62 7.03 4.22
CA ALA A 96 -3.86 7.50 2.86
C ALA A 96 -3.31 6.48 1.88
N LEU A 97 -3.80 6.48 0.66
CA LEU A 97 -3.32 5.61 -0.40
C LEU A 97 -3.27 6.38 -1.73
N ALA A 98 -2.24 6.15 -2.50
CA ALA A 98 -2.09 6.70 -3.84
C ALA A 98 -1.37 5.70 -4.73
N GLY A 99 -1.78 5.60 -5.99
CA GLY A 99 -1.16 4.68 -6.92
C GLY A 99 -1.67 4.82 -8.35
N GLU A 100 -1.04 4.07 -9.22
CA GLU A 100 -1.43 3.96 -10.64
C GLU A 100 -1.63 2.50 -11.00
N TYR A 101 -2.53 2.25 -11.90
CA TYR A 101 -2.80 0.93 -12.42
C TYR A 101 -2.97 0.93 -13.94
N ASN A 102 -2.57 -0.20 -14.52
CA ASN A 102 -2.70 -0.49 -15.92
C ASN A 102 -3.13 -1.96 -16.04
N ILE A 103 -4.45 -2.17 -16.24
CA ILE A 103 -5.10 -3.48 -16.10
C ILE A 103 -5.81 -3.87 -17.38
N LYS A 104 -5.59 -5.11 -17.82
CA LYS A 104 -6.27 -5.73 -18.94
C LYS A 104 -6.69 -7.16 -18.58
N ASN A 105 -7.97 -7.47 -18.74
CA ASN A 105 -8.56 -8.81 -18.52
C ASN A 105 -8.21 -9.46 -17.15
N VAL A 106 -8.17 -8.67 -16.08
CA VAL A 106 -7.93 -9.13 -14.72
C VAL A 106 -9.01 -8.56 -13.81
N ASP A 107 -9.71 -9.42 -13.09
CA ASP A 107 -10.63 -9.01 -12.03
C ASP A 107 -9.90 -9.06 -10.70
N LEU A 108 -9.72 -7.89 -10.09
CA LEU A 108 -9.10 -7.81 -8.77
C LEU A 108 -10.16 -7.99 -7.69
N PRO A 109 -9.84 -8.75 -6.62
CA PRO A 109 -10.70 -8.86 -5.47
C PRO A 109 -10.90 -7.49 -4.82
N PHE A 110 -11.99 -7.32 -4.08
CA PHE A 110 -12.36 -6.10 -3.33
C PHE A 110 -12.94 -4.92 -4.12
N GLY A 111 -13.14 -5.02 -5.43
CA GLY A 111 -13.93 -4.02 -6.19
C GLY A 111 -13.40 -2.59 -6.22
N THR A 112 -12.18 -2.36 -5.72
CA THR A 112 -11.49 -1.05 -5.74
C THR A 112 -11.27 -0.53 -7.15
N LEU A 113 -11.07 -1.43 -8.09
CA LEU A 113 -10.85 -1.11 -9.49
C LEU A 113 -12.07 -1.48 -10.35
N PRO A 114 -12.29 -0.83 -11.50
CA PRO A 114 -13.42 -1.16 -12.36
C PRO A 114 -13.32 -2.61 -12.86
N LYS A 115 -14.46 -3.32 -12.88
CA LYS A 115 -14.52 -4.67 -13.46
C LYS A 115 -14.11 -4.63 -14.93
N THR A 116 -13.07 -5.37 -15.28
CA THR A 116 -12.55 -5.37 -16.65
C THR A 116 -13.48 -6.15 -17.59
N LYS A 117 -14.02 -5.47 -18.61
CA LYS A 117 -14.73 -6.15 -19.71
C LYS A 117 -13.69 -6.79 -20.66
N ARG A 118 -13.95 -8.00 -21.15
CA ARG A 118 -13.08 -8.73 -22.09
C ARG A 118 -12.62 -7.84 -23.25
N GLY A 119 -11.30 -7.77 -23.45
CA GLY A 119 -10.68 -7.01 -24.56
C GLY A 119 -10.59 -5.49 -24.33
N ARG A 120 -10.88 -4.98 -23.14
CA ARG A 120 -10.71 -3.57 -22.78
C ARG A 120 -9.51 -3.41 -21.86
N HIS A 121 -8.85 -2.27 -22.00
CA HIS A 121 -7.68 -1.86 -21.23
C HIS A 121 -8.03 -0.63 -20.40
N TYR A 122 -7.71 -0.67 -19.10
CA TYR A 122 -7.99 0.38 -18.15
C TYR A 122 -6.68 0.94 -17.62
N GLU A 123 -6.50 2.23 -17.81
CA GLU A 123 -5.37 2.97 -17.23
C GLU A 123 -5.94 4.08 -16.35
N GLY A 124 -5.42 4.19 -15.16
CA GLY A 124 -5.85 5.22 -14.23
C GLY A 124 -4.92 5.34 -13.04
N TRP A 125 -5.21 6.35 -12.25
CA TRP A 125 -4.61 6.55 -10.94
C TRP A 125 -5.71 6.59 -9.89
N TYR A 126 -5.34 6.45 -8.65
CA TYR A 126 -6.27 6.59 -7.54
C TYR A 126 -5.60 7.27 -6.35
N ILE A 127 -6.40 7.97 -5.59
CA ILE A 127 -6.06 8.54 -4.30
C ILE A 127 -7.20 8.28 -3.33
N GLY A 128 -6.87 8.02 -2.09
CA GLY A 128 -7.88 7.74 -1.09
C GLY A 128 -7.35 7.90 0.32
N ALA A 129 -8.28 7.76 1.27
CA ALA A 129 -7.97 7.74 2.69
C ALA A 129 -8.94 6.83 3.42
N GLY A 130 -8.52 6.31 4.57
CA GLY A 130 -9.35 5.42 5.36
C GLY A 130 -8.83 5.22 6.75
N VAL A 131 -9.58 4.43 7.51
CA VAL A 131 -9.22 4.02 8.86
C VAL A 131 -8.86 2.55 8.87
N THR A 132 -7.88 2.19 9.69
CA THR A 132 -7.39 0.82 9.86
C THR A 132 -7.61 0.38 11.30
N TYR A 133 -7.93 -0.88 11.47
CA TYR A 133 -7.81 -1.59 12.73
C TYR A 133 -6.93 -2.81 12.51
N GLY A 134 -6.04 -3.08 13.46
CA GLY A 134 -5.18 -4.25 13.39
C GLY A 134 -4.72 -4.72 14.75
N TYR A 135 -4.12 -5.91 14.72
CA TYR A 135 -3.52 -6.55 15.89
C TYR A 135 -2.15 -7.10 15.52
N GLN A 136 -1.17 -6.83 16.36
CA GLN A 136 0.20 -7.33 16.22
C GLN A 136 0.54 -8.31 17.33
N TRP A 137 0.92 -9.52 16.92
CA TRP A 137 1.39 -10.60 17.80
C TRP A 137 2.90 -10.53 17.93
N LEU A 138 3.37 -10.50 19.17
CA LEU A 138 4.79 -10.62 19.49
C LEU A 138 5.18 -12.09 19.41
N MET A 139 5.96 -12.49 18.41
CA MET A 139 6.39 -13.88 18.24
C MET A 139 7.76 -14.15 18.85
N SER A 140 8.67 -13.20 18.68
CA SER A 140 10.01 -13.29 19.26
C SER A 140 10.60 -11.88 19.50
N ARG A 141 11.86 -11.81 19.94
CA ARG A 141 12.53 -10.55 20.26
C ARG A 141 12.55 -9.56 19.07
N HIS A 142 12.66 -10.06 17.85
CA HIS A 142 12.77 -9.24 16.63
C HIS A 142 11.64 -9.50 15.63
N TRP A 143 10.92 -10.62 15.73
CA TRP A 143 9.91 -11.01 14.75
C TRP A 143 8.51 -10.92 15.32
N ASN A 144 7.66 -10.19 14.61
CA ASN A 144 6.25 -10.05 14.93
C ASN A 144 5.40 -10.40 13.69
N MET A 145 4.15 -10.70 13.93
CA MET A 145 3.15 -10.88 12.89
C MET A 145 2.00 -9.90 13.14
N GLU A 146 1.42 -9.36 12.09
CA GLU A 146 0.32 -8.40 12.16
C GLU A 146 -0.78 -8.79 11.19
N ALA A 147 -2.03 -8.72 11.64
CA ALA A 147 -3.19 -8.69 10.77
C ALA A 147 -3.87 -7.35 10.88
N SER A 148 -4.21 -6.76 9.74
CA SER A 148 -4.91 -5.47 9.69
C SER A 148 -5.93 -5.43 8.56
N ILE A 149 -7.02 -4.71 8.83
CA ILE A 149 -8.08 -4.42 7.88
C ILE A 149 -8.39 -2.93 7.92
N GLY A 150 -8.66 -2.34 6.77
CA GLY A 150 -9.01 -0.93 6.66
C GLY A 150 -10.18 -0.71 5.73
N VAL A 151 -10.96 0.30 6.05
CA VAL A 151 -12.08 0.78 5.24
C VAL A 151 -11.89 2.27 4.96
N GLY A 152 -12.32 2.70 3.79
CA GLY A 152 -12.12 4.09 3.41
C GLY A 152 -12.80 4.46 2.11
N TYR A 153 -12.42 5.62 1.63
CA TYR A 153 -12.87 6.20 0.38
C TYR A 153 -11.69 6.33 -0.58
N ALA A 154 -11.91 6.00 -1.84
CA ALA A 154 -10.95 6.22 -2.91
C ALA A 154 -11.61 6.82 -4.14
N TYR A 155 -10.95 7.82 -4.72
CA TYR A 155 -11.29 8.44 -5.99
C TYR A 155 -10.36 7.94 -7.08
N SER A 156 -10.90 7.45 -8.19
CA SER A 156 -10.13 6.85 -9.28
C SER A 156 -10.67 7.31 -10.64
N PRO A 157 -10.04 8.29 -11.26
CA PRO A 157 -10.27 8.59 -12.68
C PRO A 157 -9.53 7.58 -13.55
N TYR A 158 -10.17 7.12 -14.61
CA TYR A 158 -9.62 6.15 -15.54
C TYR A 158 -9.92 6.46 -17.00
N LYS A 159 -9.08 5.96 -17.87
CA LYS A 159 -9.23 5.97 -19.32
C LYS A 159 -9.51 4.56 -19.81
N LEU A 160 -10.51 4.44 -20.66
CA LEU A 160 -10.90 3.19 -21.28
C LEU A 160 -10.36 3.13 -22.71
N TYR A 161 -9.57 2.11 -23.00
CA TYR A 161 -9.05 1.85 -24.33
C TYR A 161 -9.70 0.62 -24.97
N GLY A 162 -10.09 0.74 -26.24
CA GLY A 162 -10.59 -0.35 -27.05
C GLY A 162 -9.47 -1.23 -27.63
N ARG A 163 -9.86 -2.27 -28.38
CA ARG A 163 -8.92 -3.20 -29.03
C ARG A 163 -7.90 -2.54 -29.95
N CYS A 164 -8.22 -1.40 -30.53
CA CYS A 164 -7.35 -0.66 -31.46
C CYS A 164 -6.57 0.47 -30.78
N ALA A 165 -6.30 0.38 -29.48
CA ALA A 165 -5.62 1.41 -28.70
C ALA A 165 -6.26 2.81 -28.75
N ARG A 166 -7.50 2.92 -29.25
CA ARG A 166 -8.23 4.17 -29.29
C ARG A 166 -8.88 4.42 -27.93
N CYS A 167 -8.67 5.59 -27.37
CA CYS A 167 -9.36 6.01 -26.15
C CYS A 167 -10.86 6.09 -26.46
N LEU A 168 -11.67 5.27 -25.77
CA LEU A 168 -13.12 5.18 -26.00
C LEU A 168 -13.86 6.13 -25.08
N ASP A 169 -13.38 6.28 -23.82
CA ASP A 169 -14.07 7.07 -22.82
C ASP A 169 -13.13 7.47 -21.68
N LYS A 170 -13.49 8.55 -20.98
CA LYS A 170 -12.85 9.00 -19.74
C LYS A 170 -13.95 9.07 -18.70
N ASP A 171 -13.77 8.36 -17.60
CA ASP A 171 -14.75 8.31 -16.54
C ASP A 171 -14.02 8.30 -15.18
N HIS A 172 -14.74 8.46 -14.10
CA HIS A 172 -14.20 8.40 -12.75
C HIS A 172 -15.06 7.49 -11.88
N ARG A 173 -14.44 6.94 -10.86
CA ARG A 173 -15.13 6.08 -9.90
C ARG A 173 -14.87 6.56 -8.48
N ASN A 174 -15.95 6.68 -7.73
CA ASN A 174 -15.94 6.83 -6.28
C ASN A 174 -16.13 5.45 -5.66
N TYR A 175 -15.24 5.07 -4.78
CA TYR A 175 -15.28 3.79 -4.10
C TYR A 175 -15.32 4.01 -2.59
N VAL A 176 -16.25 3.35 -1.93
CA VAL A 176 -16.34 3.25 -0.46
C VAL A 176 -16.35 1.78 -0.10
N GLY A 177 -15.41 1.36 0.73
CA GLY A 177 -15.31 -0.04 1.12
C GLY A 177 -13.94 -0.41 1.67
N PRO A 178 -13.58 -1.71 1.71
CA PRO A 178 -12.27 -2.16 2.14
C PRO A 178 -11.15 -1.55 1.29
N THR A 179 -10.26 -0.80 1.91
CA THR A 179 -9.10 -0.15 1.27
C THR A 179 -7.79 -0.83 1.62
N LYS A 180 -7.78 -1.63 2.69
CA LYS A 180 -6.61 -2.35 3.18
C LYS A 180 -6.99 -3.72 3.70
N ALA A 181 -6.18 -4.71 3.37
CA ALA A 181 -6.14 -6.02 4.01
C ALA A 181 -4.68 -6.50 4.01
N ALA A 182 -4.13 -6.75 5.18
CA ALA A 182 -2.76 -7.18 5.30
C ALA A 182 -2.59 -8.26 6.37
N LEU A 183 -1.79 -9.25 6.03
CA LEU A 183 -1.17 -10.18 6.95
C LEU A 183 0.34 -9.99 6.79
N SER A 184 0.96 -9.30 7.73
CA SER A 184 2.34 -8.84 7.57
C SER A 184 3.29 -9.55 8.52
N MET A 185 4.48 -9.85 8.02
CA MET A 185 5.62 -10.22 8.82
C MET A 185 6.48 -8.97 9.07
N ILE A 186 6.95 -8.82 10.30
CA ILE A 186 7.58 -7.61 10.79
C ILE A 186 8.90 -7.98 11.46
N TYR A 187 9.95 -7.24 11.11
CA TYR A 187 11.25 -7.31 11.79
C TYR A 187 11.52 -5.98 12.49
N ILE A 188 11.74 -6.03 13.80
CA ILE A 188 12.06 -4.87 14.66
C ILE A 188 13.55 -4.91 14.97
N PHE A 189 14.21 -3.79 14.75
CA PHE A 189 15.65 -3.63 14.99
C PHE A 189 15.96 -3.40 16.45
#